data_532abc0c15e837c0523e557ee368823d
#
_entry.id   532abc0c15e837c0523e557ee368823d
#
_cell.length_a   1.000
_cell.length_b   1.000
_cell.length_c   1.000
_cell.angle_alpha   90.00
_cell.angle_beta   90.00
_cell.angle_gamma   90.00
#
_symmetry.space_group_name_H-M   'P 1'
#
loop_
_entity.id
_entity.type
_entity.pdbx_description
1 polymer ?
#
loop_
_entity_poly.entity_id
_entity_poly.type
_entity_poly.pdbx_seq_one_letter_code
_entity_poly.pdbx_strand_id
1 'polypeptide(L)'
;MVSIQDLRNENLILREKGSGTRQLVEEIFEARGFAPSAFIETGNVDFIKELVEMGKGIAMLARMGVEPDLLEGRLVAIPLLEGPFILGIDVIVNGQRNLSKADIAFLEFLLPANPQLRQGSDLGNPYANEPAPGGSVGVILK
;
A
#
# COMPACT_ATOMS: atom_id res chain seq x y z
N MET A 1 -19.25 0.81 -3.84
CA MET A 1 -18.57 0.60 -2.55
C MET A 1 -18.82 -0.82 -2.10
N VAL A 2 -17.81 -1.56 -1.66
CA VAL A 2 -17.92 -2.94 -1.18
C VAL A 2 -17.31 -3.06 0.21
N SER A 3 -17.69 -4.06 1.00
CA SER A 3 -17.07 -4.36 2.29
C SER A 3 -15.94 -5.39 2.11
N ILE A 4 -15.03 -5.46 3.07
CA ILE A 4 -14.02 -6.53 3.10
C ILE A 4 -14.68 -7.91 3.17
N GLN A 5 -15.84 -8.01 3.81
CA GLN A 5 -16.60 -9.25 3.90
C GLN A 5 -17.08 -9.75 2.52
N ASP A 6 -17.44 -8.84 1.62
CA ASP A 6 -17.88 -9.18 0.26
C ASP A 6 -16.76 -9.81 -0.56
N LEU A 7 -15.48 -9.47 -0.24
CA LEU A 7 -14.31 -9.98 -0.92
C LEU A 7 -13.93 -11.42 -0.53
N ARG A 8 -14.57 -11.98 0.50
CA ARG A 8 -14.20 -13.29 1.06
C ARG A 8 -14.25 -14.42 0.04
N ASN A 9 -15.19 -14.35 -0.89
CA ASN A 9 -15.43 -15.41 -1.88
C ASN A 9 -14.91 -15.04 -3.28
N GLU A 10 -14.22 -13.91 -3.40
CA GLU A 10 -13.67 -13.46 -4.67
C GLU A 10 -12.30 -14.11 -4.95
N ASN A 11 -11.95 -14.20 -6.23
CA ASN A 11 -10.63 -14.63 -6.66
C ASN A 11 -9.61 -13.54 -6.36
N LEU A 12 -8.96 -13.60 -5.21
CA LEU A 12 -7.95 -12.62 -4.81
C LEU A 12 -6.62 -12.89 -5.49
N ILE A 13 -6.11 -11.90 -6.21
CA ILE A 13 -4.76 -11.89 -6.76
C ILE A 13 -3.92 -11.04 -5.81
N LEU A 14 -2.99 -11.69 -5.12
CA LEU A 14 -2.25 -11.08 -4.02
C LEU A 14 -0.77 -10.91 -4.35
N ARG A 15 -0.16 -9.92 -3.73
CA ARG A 15 1.29 -9.79 -3.71
C ARG A 15 1.92 -10.97 -2.99
N GLU A 16 3.17 -11.20 -3.27
CA GLU A 16 4.01 -12.21 -2.62
C GLU A 16 4.11 -11.98 -1.10
N LYS A 17 4.33 -13.05 -0.35
CA LYS A 17 4.61 -12.97 1.09
C LYS A 17 5.86 -12.14 1.34
N GLY A 18 5.80 -11.27 2.35
CA GLY A 18 6.86 -10.32 2.68
C GLY A 18 6.71 -8.95 2.01
N SER A 19 5.80 -8.78 1.07
CA SER A 19 5.42 -7.46 0.55
C SER A 19 4.63 -6.68 1.61
N GLY A 20 4.94 -5.40 1.81
CA GLY A 20 4.20 -4.54 2.74
C GLY A 20 2.71 -4.40 2.35
N THR A 21 2.40 -4.37 1.04
CA THR A 21 1.01 -4.41 0.58
C THR A 21 0.31 -5.70 0.98
N ARG A 22 0.98 -6.86 0.87
CA ARG A 22 0.45 -8.16 1.29
C ARG A 22 0.18 -8.19 2.78
N GLN A 23 1.12 -7.73 3.59
CA GLN A 23 0.97 -7.66 5.04
C GLN A 23 -0.24 -6.82 5.43
N LEU A 24 -0.39 -5.62 4.86
CA LEU A 24 -1.54 -4.76 5.12
C LEU A 24 -2.86 -5.45 4.74
N VAL A 25 -2.92 -6.15 3.61
CA VAL A 25 -4.11 -6.91 3.20
C VAL A 25 -4.44 -8.00 4.22
N GLU A 26 -3.44 -8.76 4.68
CA GLU A 26 -3.63 -9.79 5.70
C GLU A 26 -4.18 -9.19 7.00
N GLU A 27 -3.60 -8.09 7.49
CA GLU A 27 -4.07 -7.37 8.69
C GLU A 27 -5.53 -6.90 8.56
N ILE A 28 -5.90 -6.36 7.37
CA ILE A 28 -7.26 -5.90 7.10
C ILE A 28 -8.28 -7.06 7.16
N PHE A 29 -7.94 -8.21 6.61
CA PHE A 29 -8.80 -9.39 6.60
C PHE A 29 -8.86 -10.04 7.98
N GLU A 30 -7.73 -10.19 8.66
CA GLU A 30 -7.64 -10.77 10.01
C GLU A 30 -8.44 -9.95 11.02
N ALA A 31 -8.44 -8.62 10.91
CA ALA A 31 -9.27 -7.75 11.74
C ALA A 31 -10.78 -8.02 11.60
N ARG A 32 -11.21 -8.78 10.57
CA ARG A 32 -12.61 -9.23 10.37
C ARG A 32 -12.80 -10.72 10.66
N GLY A 33 -11.77 -11.38 11.20
CA GLY A 33 -11.86 -12.77 11.65
C GLY A 33 -11.67 -13.82 10.56
N PHE A 34 -11.09 -13.46 9.41
CA PHE A 34 -10.75 -14.41 8.36
C PHE A 34 -9.45 -14.01 7.64
N ALA A 35 -8.78 -14.99 7.03
CA ALA A 35 -7.57 -14.74 6.24
C ALA A 35 -7.92 -14.63 4.75
N PRO A 36 -7.21 -13.79 3.97
CA PRO A 36 -7.38 -13.76 2.53
C PRO A 36 -6.88 -15.05 1.91
N SER A 37 -7.69 -15.65 1.01
CA SER A 37 -7.29 -16.82 0.23
C SER A 37 -6.79 -16.38 -1.14
N ALA A 38 -5.49 -16.52 -1.39
CA ALA A 38 -4.92 -16.18 -2.67
C ALA A 38 -5.34 -17.20 -3.75
N PHE A 39 -5.99 -16.74 -4.81
CA PHE A 39 -6.19 -17.49 -6.04
C PHE A 39 -4.89 -17.53 -6.85
N ILE A 40 -4.18 -16.39 -6.92
CA ILE A 40 -2.85 -16.26 -7.51
C ILE A 40 -2.00 -15.41 -6.57
N GLU A 41 -0.73 -15.80 -6.41
CA GLU A 41 0.28 -15.04 -5.66
C GLU A 41 1.47 -14.73 -6.55
N THR A 42 1.87 -13.45 -6.66
CA THR A 42 3.00 -13.02 -7.48
C THR A 42 3.57 -11.67 -7.03
N GLY A 43 4.90 -11.51 -7.18
CA GLY A 43 5.61 -10.25 -6.93
C GLY A 43 5.56 -9.27 -8.11
N ASN A 44 5.12 -9.71 -9.27
CA ASN A 44 5.06 -8.87 -10.46
C ASN A 44 3.75 -8.08 -10.50
N VAL A 45 3.81 -6.78 -10.19
CA VAL A 45 2.64 -5.89 -10.16
C VAL A 45 2.01 -5.74 -11.53
N ASP A 46 2.79 -5.67 -12.61
CA ASP A 46 2.26 -5.53 -13.96
C ASP A 46 1.47 -6.78 -14.36
N PHE A 47 1.98 -7.95 -14.01
CA PHE A 47 1.24 -9.20 -14.23
C PHE A 47 -0.06 -9.26 -13.41
N ILE A 48 -0.07 -8.73 -12.17
CA ILE A 48 -1.31 -8.60 -11.40
C ILE A 48 -2.33 -7.73 -12.17
N LYS A 49 -1.89 -6.57 -12.68
CA LYS A 49 -2.75 -5.66 -13.44
C LYS A 49 -3.33 -6.34 -14.68
N GLU A 50 -2.51 -7.06 -15.44
CA GLU A 50 -2.96 -7.83 -16.60
C GLU A 50 -4.03 -8.87 -16.25
N LEU A 51 -3.84 -9.62 -15.17
CA LEU A 51 -4.81 -10.61 -14.71
C LEU A 51 -6.15 -9.97 -14.31
N VAL A 52 -6.10 -8.83 -13.61
CA VAL A 52 -7.30 -8.05 -13.26
C VAL A 52 -7.98 -7.52 -14.52
N GLU A 53 -7.23 -6.99 -15.46
CA GLU A 53 -7.71 -6.50 -16.75
C GLU A 53 -8.40 -7.59 -17.57
N MET A 54 -7.91 -8.82 -17.49
CA MET A 54 -8.53 -10.00 -18.09
C MET A 54 -9.76 -10.53 -17.31
N GLY A 55 -10.15 -9.91 -16.21
CA GLY A 55 -11.25 -10.36 -15.37
C GLY A 55 -10.99 -11.68 -14.64
N LYS A 56 -9.72 -12.02 -14.36
CA LYS A 56 -9.36 -13.27 -13.67
C LYS A 56 -9.54 -13.19 -12.15
N GLY A 57 -9.71 -11.99 -11.60
CA GLY A 57 -9.90 -11.74 -10.19
C GLY A 57 -9.79 -10.27 -9.84
N ILE A 58 -9.66 -10.01 -8.56
CA ILE A 58 -9.49 -8.69 -7.99
C ILE A 58 -8.17 -8.59 -7.24
N ALA A 59 -7.62 -7.40 -7.14
CA ALA A 59 -6.38 -7.17 -6.40
C ALA A 59 -6.51 -5.96 -5.47
N MET A 60 -5.78 -5.99 -4.36
CA MET A 60 -5.56 -4.82 -3.52
C MET A 60 -4.12 -4.34 -3.74
N LEU A 61 -3.96 -3.16 -4.31
CA LEU A 61 -2.67 -2.57 -4.67
C LEU A 61 -2.57 -1.12 -4.17
N ALA A 62 -1.36 -0.65 -4.00
CA ALA A 62 -1.12 0.76 -3.72
C ALA A 62 -1.55 1.61 -4.93
N ARG A 63 -2.36 2.64 -4.68
CA ARG A 63 -2.94 3.49 -5.73
C ARG A 63 -1.88 4.06 -6.68
N MET A 64 -0.75 4.50 -6.13
CA MET A 64 0.34 5.07 -6.93
C MET A 64 0.88 4.12 -8.01
N GLY A 65 0.81 2.80 -7.79
CA GLY A 65 1.27 1.79 -8.74
C GLY A 65 0.29 1.52 -9.89
N VAL A 66 -0.95 1.97 -9.77
CA VAL A 66 -2.04 1.69 -10.74
C VAL A 66 -2.71 2.95 -11.27
N GLU A 67 -2.27 4.13 -10.82
CA GLU A 67 -2.88 5.40 -11.20
C GLU A 67 -2.92 5.64 -12.72
N PRO A 68 -1.88 5.34 -13.50
CA PRO A 68 -1.95 5.43 -14.95
C PRO A 68 -3.03 4.53 -15.55
N ASP A 69 -3.17 3.30 -15.05
CA ASP A 69 -4.15 2.32 -15.53
C ASP A 69 -5.60 2.75 -15.21
N LEU A 70 -5.79 3.41 -14.06
CA LEU A 70 -7.08 4.00 -13.68
C LEU A 70 -7.44 5.20 -14.58
N LEU A 71 -6.48 6.08 -14.87
CA LEU A 71 -6.69 7.24 -15.74
C LEU A 71 -7.00 6.82 -17.20
N GLU A 72 -6.39 5.76 -17.66
CA GLU A 72 -6.63 5.19 -18.99
C GLU A 72 -7.91 4.33 -19.06
N GLY A 73 -8.56 4.08 -17.92
CA GLY A 73 -9.78 3.28 -17.85
C GLY A 73 -9.56 1.78 -18.06
N ARG A 74 -8.32 1.31 -18.01
CA ARG A 74 -8.00 -0.12 -18.09
C ARG A 74 -8.38 -0.86 -16.82
N LEU A 75 -8.28 -0.18 -15.68
CA LEU A 75 -8.67 -0.67 -14.35
C LEU A 75 -9.70 0.25 -13.72
N VAL A 76 -10.45 -0.28 -12.77
CA VAL A 76 -11.41 0.47 -11.96
C VAL A 76 -11.11 0.26 -10.48
N ALA A 77 -10.99 1.36 -9.73
CA ALA A 77 -10.85 1.29 -8.29
C ALA A 77 -12.22 1.29 -7.61
N ILE A 78 -12.47 0.30 -6.76
CA ILE A 78 -13.70 0.22 -5.95
C ILE A 78 -13.38 0.65 -4.52
N PRO A 79 -14.05 1.70 -4.00
CA PRO A 79 -13.88 2.10 -2.62
C PRO A 79 -14.39 1.03 -1.65
N LEU A 80 -13.63 0.78 -0.60
CA LEU A 80 -14.04 -0.06 0.52
C LEU A 80 -14.84 0.75 1.54
N LEU A 81 -15.82 0.11 2.16
CA LEU A 81 -16.63 0.72 3.22
C LEU A 81 -15.79 1.03 4.47
N GLU A 82 -14.80 0.21 4.74
CA GLU A 82 -13.95 0.29 5.93
C GLU A 82 -12.69 1.17 5.76
N GLY A 83 -12.39 1.60 4.55
CA GLY A 83 -11.17 2.35 4.24
C GLY A 83 -11.38 3.83 3.99
N PRO A 84 -10.34 4.59 3.72
CA PRO A 84 -9.10 4.18 3.07
C PRO A 84 -8.09 3.52 4.01
N PHE A 85 -7.29 2.59 3.48
CA PHE A 85 -6.15 2.00 4.17
C PHE A 85 -4.86 2.63 3.65
N ILE A 86 -3.95 2.94 4.56
CA ILE A 86 -2.72 3.67 4.25
C ILE A 86 -1.53 2.73 4.40
N LEU A 87 -0.70 2.63 3.35
CA LEU A 87 0.59 1.96 3.40
C LEU A 87 1.67 2.99 3.75
N GLY A 88 2.25 2.85 4.93
CA GLY A 88 3.37 3.68 5.37
C GLY A 88 4.64 3.38 4.57
N ILE A 89 5.44 4.42 4.32
CA ILE A 89 6.79 4.29 3.75
C ILE A 89 7.75 4.94 4.74
N ASP A 90 8.68 4.13 5.27
CA ASP A 90 9.68 4.60 6.23
C ASP A 90 11.03 4.81 5.53
N VAL A 91 11.66 5.92 5.84
CA VAL A 91 13.06 6.17 5.46
C VAL A 91 13.95 5.83 6.64
N ILE A 92 14.74 4.76 6.50
CA ILE A 92 15.59 4.27 7.57
C ILE A 92 17.04 4.71 7.32
N VAL A 93 17.65 5.35 8.29
CA VAL A 93 19.06 5.73 8.26
C VAL A 93 19.83 5.08 9.40
N ASN A 94 21.11 4.75 9.18
CA ASN A 94 21.96 4.26 10.25
C ASN A 94 22.36 5.40 11.20
N GLY A 95 21.75 5.44 12.38
CA GLY A 95 22.00 6.50 13.38
C GLY A 95 23.42 6.54 13.97
N GLN A 96 24.23 5.50 13.76
CA GLN A 96 25.64 5.45 14.19
C GLN A 96 26.61 5.98 13.13
N ARG A 97 26.13 6.21 11.90
CA ARG A 97 26.94 6.72 10.79
C ARG A 97 26.71 8.21 10.58
N ASN A 98 27.78 8.98 10.48
CA ASN A 98 27.66 10.36 10.03
C ASN A 98 27.16 10.38 8.58
N LEU A 99 26.04 11.04 8.36
CA LEU A 99 25.46 11.21 7.04
C LEU A 99 26.38 12.10 6.18
N SER A 100 26.63 11.68 4.95
CA SER A 100 27.34 12.52 3.98
C SER A 100 26.45 13.68 3.52
N LYS A 101 27.05 14.68 2.87
CA LYS A 101 26.28 15.79 2.28
C LYS A 101 25.26 15.31 1.25
N ALA A 102 25.59 14.24 0.52
CA ALA A 102 24.66 13.64 -0.44
C ALA A 102 23.47 12.96 0.25
N ASP A 103 23.71 12.23 1.37
CA ASP A 103 22.65 11.62 2.15
C ASP A 103 21.70 12.70 2.70
N ILE A 104 22.23 13.79 3.23
CA ILE A 104 21.45 14.92 3.75
C ILE A 104 20.60 15.55 2.64
N ALA A 105 21.22 15.87 1.49
CA ALA A 105 20.51 16.46 0.37
C ALA A 105 19.39 15.55 -0.16
N PHE A 106 19.62 14.23 -0.19
CA PHE A 106 18.60 13.26 -0.58
C PHE A 106 17.44 13.22 0.43
N LEU A 107 17.74 13.21 1.73
CA LEU A 107 16.71 13.27 2.76
C LEU A 107 15.90 14.57 2.70
N GLU A 108 16.55 15.71 2.47
CA GLU A 108 15.89 17.00 2.30
C GLU A 108 15.00 17.04 1.06
N PHE A 109 15.38 16.35 0.00
CA PHE A 109 14.57 16.20 -1.21
C PHE A 109 13.33 15.32 -0.98
N LEU A 110 13.50 14.20 -0.25
CA LEU A 110 12.39 13.28 0.06
C LEU A 110 11.40 13.86 1.08
N LEU A 111 11.87 14.73 1.97
CA LEU A 111 11.12 15.20 3.13
C LEU A 111 10.95 16.73 3.13
N PRO A 112 10.57 17.37 2.02
CA PRO A 112 10.65 18.83 1.89
C PRO A 112 9.70 19.61 2.80
N ALA A 113 8.77 18.96 3.48
CA ALA A 113 7.68 19.66 4.18
C ALA A 113 7.32 19.12 5.56
N ASN A 114 8.07 18.19 6.16
CA ASN A 114 7.69 17.70 7.49
C ASN A 114 8.72 18.12 8.57
N PRO A 115 8.45 19.21 9.34
CA PRO A 115 9.36 19.68 10.40
C PRO A 115 9.55 18.71 11.56
N GLN A 116 8.65 17.73 11.72
CA GLN A 116 8.66 16.77 12.84
C GLN A 116 9.74 15.70 12.65
N LEU A 117 10.20 15.44 11.43
CA LEU A 117 11.28 14.50 11.14
C LEU A 117 12.68 15.03 11.48
N ARG A 118 12.81 16.29 11.89
CA ARG A 118 14.08 16.93 12.28
C ARG A 118 14.48 16.71 13.73
N GLN A 119 13.63 16.11 14.55
CA GLN A 119 13.91 15.82 15.97
C GLN A 119 14.01 14.32 16.19
N GLY A 120 15.21 13.79 15.98
CA GLY A 120 15.53 12.41 16.32
C GLY A 120 15.61 12.22 17.83
N SER A 121 14.59 11.71 18.47
CA SER A 121 14.65 10.94 19.73
C SER A 121 13.34 10.29 20.18
N ASP A 122 12.22 10.48 19.49
CA ASP A 122 10.97 9.79 19.82
C ASP A 122 10.45 9.00 18.63
N LEU A 123 10.88 7.74 18.53
CA LEU A 123 10.29 6.73 17.65
C LEU A 123 8.99 6.16 18.25
N GLY A 124 8.10 7.05 18.68
CA GLY A 124 6.69 6.74 18.83
C GLY A 124 6.05 6.81 17.46
N ASN A 125 5.18 5.87 17.14
CA ASN A 125 4.46 5.83 15.86
C ASN A 125 3.85 7.21 15.52
N PRO A 126 4.42 8.00 14.57
CA PRO A 126 3.93 9.34 14.27
C PRO A 126 2.60 9.33 13.49
N TYR A 127 2.09 8.15 13.12
CA TYR A 127 0.91 7.99 12.25
C TYR A 127 -0.37 7.62 13.00
N ALA A 128 -0.39 7.75 14.32
CA ALA A 128 -1.57 7.35 15.09
C ALA A 128 -2.80 8.24 14.87
N ASN A 129 -2.69 9.44 14.26
CA ASN A 129 -3.80 10.41 14.23
C ASN A 129 -3.92 11.34 13.00
N GLU A 130 -3.17 11.16 11.91
CA GLU A 130 -3.39 11.99 10.72
C GLU A 130 -3.46 11.16 9.43
N PRO A 131 -4.38 11.47 8.49
CA PRO A 131 -4.35 10.87 7.17
C PRO A 131 -3.14 11.44 6.42
N ALA A 132 -2.05 10.69 6.37
CA ALA A 132 -0.89 11.07 5.60
C ALA A 132 -1.23 11.17 4.11
N PRO A 133 -0.64 12.11 3.35
CA PRO A 133 -0.65 12.11 1.90
C PRO A 133 0.29 10.99 1.41
N GLY A 134 -0.11 9.76 1.60
CA GLY A 134 0.62 8.57 1.23
C GLY A 134 -0.30 7.58 0.53
N GLY A 135 0.26 6.71 -0.28
CA GLY A 135 -0.49 5.83 -1.14
C GLY A 135 -1.59 5.06 -0.42
N SER A 136 -2.83 5.32 -0.76
CA SER A 136 -3.96 4.50 -0.30
C SER A 136 -3.93 3.15 -1.02
N VAL A 137 -4.24 2.08 -0.30
CA VAL A 137 -4.52 0.77 -0.89
C VAL A 137 -6.01 0.67 -1.15
N GLY A 138 -6.38 0.25 -2.35
CA GLY A 138 -7.77 0.07 -2.75
C GLY A 138 -7.98 -1.26 -3.47
N VAL A 139 -9.22 -1.69 -3.57
CA VAL A 139 -9.60 -2.82 -4.42
C VAL A 139 -9.64 -2.36 -5.87
N ILE A 140 -9.02 -3.13 -6.75
CA ILE A 140 -8.92 -2.81 -8.17
C ILE A 140 -9.61 -3.91 -8.96
N LEU A 141 -10.60 -3.52 -9.72
CA LEU A 141 -11.36 -4.36 -10.64
C LEU A 141 -11.31 -3.78 -12.05
N LYS A 142 -11.66 -4.59 -13.02
CA LYS A 142 -12.06 -4.13 -14.33
C LYS A 142 -13.57 -4.08 -14.42
#